data_511c4a32e2d458ff5957e24a2c5caa5b
#
_entry.id   511c4a32e2d458ff5957e24a2c5caa5b
#
_cell.length_a   1.000
_cell.length_b   1.000
_cell.length_c   1.000
_cell.angle_alpha   90.00
_cell.angle_beta   90.00
_cell.angle_gamma   90.00
#
_symmetry.space_group_name_H-M   'P 1'
#
loop_
_entity.id
_entity.type
_entity.pdbx_description
1 polymer ?
#
loop_
_entity_poly.entity_id
_entity_poly.type
_entity_poly.pdbx_seq_one_letter_code
_entity_poly.pdbx_strand_id
1 'polypeptide(L)'
;MPEIASRNHIEAISRVTKKSLEEAKTTWEDIDAITPTYGPGLVGALLVGLSYAKALSFATNKPLVGVNHIQGHIAANYITYKKLKPPFICVMMSGGNTQIIHVKDYTEFEVLGKTRDDAIGEAFDKVARVVGLGYPGGPKVDKLAQEGQENIELPRTHFSEDTLDFSFSGIKTAVINIHHKTPDINKADLCASFEKNVTDTLMENVEKAIEKTKINKITLAGGVSANSYIRKAFAELEKEGIEVYMPDLKLCTDNAAMIASAGYYNFISGKMDKLDLNAIPNLKL
;
A
#
# COMPACT_ATOMS: atom_id res chain seq x y z
N MET A 1 18.38 -8.84 -3.34
CA MET A 1 18.09 -10.21 -2.86
C MET A 1 17.56 -10.10 -1.43
N PRO A 2 16.44 -10.75 -1.08
CA PRO A 2 15.78 -10.62 0.24
C PRO A 2 16.70 -10.93 1.43
N GLU A 3 17.56 -11.92 1.31
CA GLU A 3 18.52 -12.32 2.36
C GLU A 3 19.56 -11.25 2.66
N ILE A 4 20.04 -10.54 1.64
CA ILE A 4 21.01 -9.43 1.83
C ILE A 4 20.32 -8.29 2.58
N ALA A 5 19.07 -7.98 2.23
CA ALA A 5 18.28 -6.96 2.91
C ALA A 5 18.08 -7.31 4.39
N SER A 6 17.71 -8.56 4.70
CA SER A 6 17.53 -9.01 6.09
C SER A 6 18.80 -8.90 6.92
N ARG A 7 19.97 -9.25 6.36
CA ARG A 7 21.27 -9.09 7.03
C ARG A 7 21.59 -7.63 7.33
N ASN A 8 21.36 -6.74 6.36
CA ASN A 8 21.56 -5.30 6.57
C ASN A 8 20.59 -4.75 7.64
N HIS A 9 19.39 -5.27 7.74
CA HIS A 9 18.45 -4.89 8.79
C HIS A 9 18.95 -5.29 10.18
N ILE A 10 19.54 -6.49 10.34
CA ILE A 10 20.12 -6.91 11.63
C ILE A 10 21.19 -5.92 12.10
N GLU A 11 22.07 -5.50 11.21
CA GLU A 11 23.16 -4.57 11.53
C GLU A 11 22.68 -3.15 11.85
N ALA A 12 21.54 -2.73 11.23
CA ALA A 12 21.07 -1.36 11.32
C ALA A 12 20.05 -1.13 12.45
N ILE A 13 19.25 -2.14 12.82
CA ILE A 13 18.02 -1.96 13.58
C ILE A 13 18.21 -1.27 14.93
N SER A 14 19.20 -1.69 15.72
CA SER A 14 19.47 -1.10 17.05
C SER A 14 19.96 0.34 16.94
N ARG A 15 20.83 0.62 15.97
CA ARG A 15 21.33 1.98 15.69
C ARG A 15 20.23 2.91 15.24
N VAL A 16 19.35 2.43 14.32
CA VAL A 16 18.22 3.23 13.82
C VAL A 16 17.22 3.52 14.95
N THR A 17 16.91 2.52 15.79
CA THR A 17 16.03 2.71 16.95
C THR A 17 16.59 3.75 17.93
N LYS A 18 17.88 3.66 18.28
CA LYS A 18 18.52 4.64 19.16
C LYS A 18 18.45 6.04 18.57
N LYS A 19 18.82 6.19 17.31
CA LYS A 19 18.76 7.47 16.60
C LYS A 19 17.34 8.04 16.55
N SER A 20 16.32 7.20 16.34
CA SER A 20 14.93 7.64 16.34
C SER A 20 14.50 8.22 17.67
N LEU A 21 14.87 7.60 18.81
CA LEU A 21 14.59 8.14 20.14
C LEU A 21 15.33 9.46 20.38
N GLU A 22 16.61 9.55 20.00
CA GLU A 22 17.41 10.76 20.11
C GLU A 22 16.82 11.93 19.32
N GLU A 23 16.43 11.69 18.05
CA GLU A 23 15.79 12.71 17.20
C GLU A 23 14.42 13.13 17.71
N ALA A 24 13.65 12.19 18.24
CA ALA A 24 12.35 12.46 18.87
C ALA A 24 12.47 13.13 20.25
N LYS A 25 13.70 13.18 20.82
CA LYS A 25 13.96 13.67 22.18
C LYS A 25 13.10 12.94 23.23
N THR A 26 12.96 11.63 23.05
CA THR A 26 12.18 10.74 23.92
C THR A 26 13.06 9.65 24.50
N THR A 27 12.59 9.03 25.56
CA THR A 27 13.26 7.93 26.27
C THR A 27 12.32 6.70 26.28
N TRP A 28 12.80 5.57 26.78
CA TRP A 28 11.95 4.37 26.92
C TRP A 28 10.79 4.57 27.90
N GLU A 29 10.94 5.43 28.88
CA GLU A 29 9.90 5.78 29.85
C GLU A 29 8.69 6.42 29.18
N ASP A 30 8.92 7.17 28.09
CA ASP A 30 7.86 7.87 27.33
C ASP A 30 7.13 6.96 26.34
N ILE A 31 7.56 5.70 26.18
CA ILE A 31 6.97 4.73 25.24
C ILE A 31 5.94 3.87 25.96
N ASP A 32 4.72 3.78 25.43
CA ASP A 32 3.64 2.98 26.01
C ASP A 32 3.59 1.55 25.47
N ALA A 33 3.98 1.31 24.21
CA ALA A 33 3.94 0.00 23.57
C ALA A 33 5.01 -0.15 22.48
N ILE A 34 5.36 -1.40 22.17
CA ILE A 34 6.25 -1.78 21.06
C ILE A 34 5.41 -2.41 19.96
N THR A 35 5.41 -1.81 18.76
CA THR A 35 4.49 -2.18 17.69
C THR A 35 5.23 -2.65 16.42
N PRO A 36 5.64 -3.92 16.32
CA PRO A 36 6.27 -4.47 15.13
C PRO A 36 5.26 -4.89 14.07
N THR A 37 5.66 -4.84 12.79
CA THR A 37 4.99 -5.58 11.73
C THR A 37 5.28 -7.08 11.89
N TYR A 38 4.23 -7.91 11.97
CA TYR A 38 4.39 -9.37 12.01
C TYR A 38 3.90 -10.08 10.74
N GLY A 39 3.33 -9.35 9.79
CA GLY A 39 2.87 -9.83 8.48
C GLY A 39 1.92 -8.84 7.79
N PRO A 40 1.60 -9.06 6.51
CA PRO A 40 2.35 -9.89 5.57
C PRO A 40 3.71 -9.28 5.18
N GLY A 41 4.59 -10.12 4.59
CA GLY A 41 5.89 -9.64 4.11
C GLY A 41 6.94 -10.76 4.00
N LEU A 42 8.16 -10.38 3.61
CA LEU A 42 9.28 -11.31 3.51
C LEU A 42 9.69 -11.81 4.89
N VAL A 43 9.64 -13.12 5.09
CA VAL A 43 9.84 -13.76 6.39
C VAL A 43 11.14 -13.33 7.08
N GLY A 44 12.26 -13.24 6.34
CA GLY A 44 13.54 -12.82 6.90
C GLY A 44 13.52 -11.40 7.46
N ALA A 45 12.91 -10.46 6.75
CA ALA A 45 12.77 -9.08 7.21
C ALA A 45 11.80 -8.98 8.41
N LEU A 46 10.67 -9.70 8.35
CA LEU A 46 9.70 -9.74 9.45
C LEU A 46 10.34 -10.27 10.74
N LEU A 47 11.11 -11.37 10.64
CA LEU A 47 11.77 -11.98 11.81
C LEU A 47 12.79 -11.04 12.46
N VAL A 48 13.53 -10.24 11.69
CA VAL A 48 14.46 -9.25 12.26
C VAL A 48 13.71 -8.23 13.11
N GLY A 49 12.69 -7.59 12.54
CA GLY A 49 11.90 -6.58 13.25
C GLY A 49 11.17 -7.14 14.46
N LEU A 50 10.51 -8.29 14.29
CA LEU A 50 9.73 -8.93 15.34
C LEU A 50 10.60 -9.44 16.49
N SER A 51 11.74 -10.09 16.20
CA SER A 51 12.65 -10.57 17.26
C SER A 51 13.24 -9.41 18.07
N TYR A 52 13.62 -8.33 17.39
CA TYR A 52 14.11 -7.13 18.05
C TYR A 52 13.03 -6.48 18.93
N ALA A 53 11.80 -6.36 18.41
CA ALA A 53 10.67 -5.81 19.16
C ALA A 53 10.33 -6.66 20.40
N LYS A 54 10.36 -7.99 20.30
CA LYS A 54 10.19 -8.90 21.44
C LYS A 54 11.26 -8.69 22.51
N ALA A 55 12.52 -8.56 22.09
CA ALA A 55 13.63 -8.30 23.01
C ALA A 55 13.45 -6.96 23.73
N LEU A 56 13.05 -5.92 23.01
CA LEU A 56 12.74 -4.61 23.60
C LEU A 56 11.56 -4.69 24.57
N SER A 57 10.45 -5.32 24.17
CA SER A 57 9.28 -5.51 25.01
C SER A 57 9.64 -6.20 26.33
N PHE A 58 10.43 -7.28 26.25
CA PHE A 58 10.90 -8.00 27.43
C PHE A 58 11.82 -7.13 28.31
N ALA A 59 12.80 -6.45 27.69
CA ALA A 59 13.80 -5.66 28.44
C ALA A 59 13.22 -4.39 29.09
N THR A 60 12.21 -3.79 28.46
CA THR A 60 11.57 -2.54 28.94
C THR A 60 10.27 -2.78 29.68
N ASN A 61 9.81 -4.02 29.77
CA ASN A 61 8.51 -4.40 30.31
C ASN A 61 7.33 -3.65 29.67
N LYS A 62 7.43 -3.33 28.37
CA LYS A 62 6.37 -2.65 27.61
C LYS A 62 5.53 -3.66 26.82
N PRO A 63 4.21 -3.43 26.65
CA PRO A 63 3.35 -4.29 25.84
C PRO A 63 3.88 -4.47 24.41
N LEU A 64 3.76 -5.68 23.88
CA LEU A 64 3.97 -6.01 22.47
C LEU A 64 2.64 -5.96 21.74
N VAL A 65 2.57 -5.26 20.60
CA VAL A 65 1.34 -5.12 19.81
C VAL A 65 1.67 -5.36 18.34
N GLY A 66 1.42 -6.56 17.85
CA GLY A 66 1.64 -6.92 16.45
C GLY A 66 0.73 -6.14 15.50
N VAL A 67 1.29 -5.69 14.40
CA VAL A 67 0.57 -4.91 13.39
C VAL A 67 0.59 -5.63 12.05
N ASN A 68 -0.58 -5.73 11.42
CA ASN A 68 -0.67 -6.11 10.02
C ASN A 68 -0.16 -4.96 9.12
N HIS A 69 0.74 -5.26 8.19
CA HIS A 69 1.36 -4.29 7.30
C HIS A 69 0.33 -3.48 6.50
N ILE A 70 -0.74 -4.14 6.02
CA ILE A 70 -1.82 -3.48 5.26
C ILE A 70 -2.60 -2.53 6.17
N GLN A 71 -2.87 -2.93 7.41
CA GLN A 71 -3.46 -2.06 8.44
C GLN A 71 -2.58 -0.81 8.67
N GLY A 72 -1.26 -0.97 8.65
CA GLY A 72 -0.31 0.15 8.71
C GLY A 72 -0.55 1.17 7.60
N HIS A 73 -0.62 0.73 6.34
CA HIS A 73 -0.89 1.62 5.21
C HIS A 73 -2.24 2.34 5.33
N ILE A 74 -3.30 1.67 5.79
CA ILE A 74 -4.58 2.32 6.07
C ILE A 74 -4.40 3.40 7.14
N ALA A 75 -3.70 3.07 8.22
CA ALA A 75 -3.49 3.96 9.36
C ALA A 75 -2.58 5.16 9.07
N ALA A 76 -1.82 5.15 7.98
CA ALA A 76 -1.07 6.32 7.50
C ALA A 76 -1.99 7.53 7.26
N ASN A 77 -3.24 7.29 6.84
CA ASN A 77 -4.22 8.35 6.64
C ASN A 77 -4.59 9.08 7.94
N TYR A 78 -4.58 8.40 9.08
CA TYR A 78 -4.87 9.03 10.38
C TYR A 78 -3.75 9.98 10.85
N ILE A 79 -2.53 9.81 10.32
CA ILE A 79 -1.41 10.72 10.58
C ILE A 79 -1.63 12.04 9.84
N THR A 80 -2.01 11.97 8.56
CA THR A 80 -2.30 13.15 7.72
C THR A 80 -3.61 13.82 8.16
N TYR A 81 -4.65 13.03 8.41
CA TYR A 81 -6.01 13.53 8.67
C TYR A 81 -6.48 13.15 10.08
N LYS A 82 -6.17 13.99 11.07
CA LYS A 82 -6.54 13.75 12.48
C LYS A 82 -8.04 13.63 12.75
N LYS A 83 -8.88 14.13 11.83
CA LYS A 83 -10.34 14.07 11.94
C LYS A 83 -10.95 12.89 11.19
N LEU A 84 -10.17 12.14 10.41
CA LEU A 84 -10.65 10.97 9.70
C LEU A 84 -11.07 9.88 10.68
N LYS A 85 -12.30 9.41 10.55
CA LYS A 85 -12.88 8.34 11.39
C LYS A 85 -13.58 7.31 10.48
N PRO A 86 -13.52 6.03 10.83
CA PRO A 86 -14.37 5.02 10.19
C PRO A 86 -15.87 5.35 10.34
N PRO A 87 -16.78 4.80 9.50
CA PRO A 87 -16.42 3.93 8.38
C PRO A 87 -15.97 4.70 7.13
N PHE A 88 -15.16 4.03 6.30
CA PHE A 88 -14.75 4.52 4.98
C PHE A 88 -14.29 3.35 4.08
N ILE A 89 -14.21 3.60 2.76
CA ILE A 89 -13.59 2.68 1.80
C ILE A 89 -12.11 3.04 1.68
N CYS A 90 -11.21 2.06 1.80
CA CYS A 90 -9.78 2.24 1.52
C CYS A 90 -9.40 1.50 0.24
N VAL A 91 -8.81 2.21 -0.71
CA VAL A 91 -8.20 1.63 -1.92
C VAL A 91 -6.72 1.44 -1.65
N MET A 92 -6.36 0.20 -1.34
CA MET A 92 -5.00 -0.21 -1.04
C MET A 92 -4.27 -0.59 -2.33
N MET A 93 -3.16 0.08 -2.64
CA MET A 93 -2.40 -0.08 -3.87
C MET A 93 -0.90 -0.08 -3.59
N SER A 94 -0.27 -1.25 -3.67
CA SER A 94 1.18 -1.41 -3.43
C SER A 94 1.82 -2.35 -4.44
N GLY A 95 3.12 -2.60 -4.29
CA GLY A 95 3.84 -3.59 -5.11
C GLY A 95 3.35 -5.02 -4.97
N GLY A 96 2.76 -5.39 -3.83
CA GLY A 96 2.30 -6.75 -3.56
C GLY A 96 0.79 -6.87 -3.30
N ASN A 97 0.06 -5.77 -3.19
CA ASN A 97 -1.35 -5.78 -2.83
C ASN A 97 -2.16 -4.76 -3.63
N THR A 98 -3.33 -5.17 -4.12
CA THR A 98 -4.37 -4.27 -4.64
C THR A 98 -5.70 -4.75 -4.10
N GLN A 99 -6.35 -3.92 -3.28
CA GLN A 99 -7.59 -4.30 -2.57
C GLN A 99 -8.50 -3.09 -2.39
N ILE A 100 -9.81 -3.33 -2.43
CA ILE A 100 -10.83 -2.41 -1.92
C ILE A 100 -11.26 -2.93 -0.56
N ILE A 101 -11.14 -2.11 0.46
CA ILE A 101 -11.34 -2.50 1.85
C ILE A 101 -12.38 -1.58 2.48
N HIS A 102 -13.43 -2.15 3.05
CA HIS A 102 -14.33 -1.45 3.94
C HIS A 102 -13.71 -1.41 5.34
N VAL A 103 -13.28 -0.25 5.76
CA VAL A 103 -12.79 0.01 7.11
C VAL A 103 -14.01 0.34 7.97
N LYS A 104 -14.49 -0.66 8.73
CA LYS A 104 -15.70 -0.54 9.58
C LYS A 104 -15.40 0.20 10.86
N ASP A 105 -14.23 -0.11 11.44
CA ASP A 105 -13.68 0.55 12.62
C ASP A 105 -12.14 0.58 12.50
N TYR A 106 -11.45 1.25 13.41
CA TYR A 106 -9.99 1.36 13.44
C TYR A 106 -9.25 0.01 13.43
N THR A 107 -9.91 -1.05 13.88
CA THR A 107 -9.35 -2.41 13.97
C THR A 107 -10.24 -3.47 13.32
N GLU A 108 -11.28 -3.07 12.57
CA GLU A 108 -12.19 -3.98 11.87
C GLU A 108 -12.26 -3.65 10.38
N PHE A 109 -11.94 -4.66 9.56
CA PHE A 109 -11.76 -4.52 8.13
C PHE A 109 -12.53 -5.63 7.38
N GLU A 110 -13.06 -5.29 6.21
CA GLU A 110 -13.68 -6.24 5.30
C GLU A 110 -13.13 -6.00 3.89
N VAL A 111 -12.52 -7.02 3.30
CA VAL A 111 -12.03 -6.94 1.91
C VAL A 111 -13.20 -7.14 0.97
N LEU A 112 -13.58 -6.09 0.23
CA LEU A 112 -14.67 -6.10 -0.74
C LEU A 112 -14.25 -6.64 -2.09
N GLY A 113 -12.99 -6.41 -2.48
CA GLY A 113 -12.40 -6.88 -3.73
C GLY A 113 -10.87 -6.83 -3.66
N LYS A 114 -10.22 -7.66 -4.45
CA LYS A 114 -8.75 -7.75 -4.51
C LYS A 114 -8.28 -8.18 -5.89
N THR A 115 -6.99 -7.97 -6.17
CA THR A 115 -6.42 -8.55 -7.40
C THR A 115 -6.37 -10.08 -7.32
N ARG A 116 -6.68 -10.73 -8.45
CA ARG A 116 -6.59 -12.20 -8.62
C ARG A 116 -5.25 -12.65 -9.17
N ASP A 117 -4.44 -11.69 -9.61
CA ASP A 117 -3.13 -11.95 -10.22
C ASP A 117 -2.11 -10.87 -9.79
N ASP A 118 -1.46 -10.19 -10.72
CA ASP A 118 -0.48 -9.15 -10.41
C ASP A 118 -1.12 -8.00 -9.58
N ALA A 119 -0.40 -7.52 -8.58
CA ALA A 119 -0.74 -6.25 -7.97
C ALA A 119 -0.47 -5.08 -8.93
N ILE A 120 -1.18 -3.98 -8.75
CA ILE A 120 -1.04 -2.79 -9.60
C ILE A 120 0.41 -2.28 -9.65
N GLY A 121 1.11 -2.22 -8.50
CA GLY A 121 2.50 -1.77 -8.45
C GLY A 121 3.45 -2.73 -9.16
N GLU A 122 3.20 -4.04 -9.08
CA GLU A 122 3.92 -5.05 -9.83
C GLU A 122 3.73 -4.89 -11.35
N ALA A 123 2.51 -4.55 -11.79
CA ALA A 123 2.23 -4.26 -13.20
C ALA A 123 3.01 -3.03 -13.68
N PHE A 124 3.05 -1.95 -12.90
CA PHE A 124 3.88 -0.77 -13.18
C PHE A 124 5.38 -1.12 -13.28
N ASP A 125 5.92 -1.91 -12.36
CA ASP A 125 7.33 -2.32 -12.37
C ASP A 125 7.67 -3.18 -13.60
N LYS A 126 6.77 -4.08 -14.00
CA LYS A 126 6.93 -4.92 -15.19
C LYS A 126 6.89 -4.10 -16.48
N VAL A 127 5.94 -3.16 -16.60
CA VAL A 127 5.87 -2.24 -17.74
C VAL A 127 7.12 -1.36 -17.80
N ALA A 128 7.55 -0.76 -16.71
CA ALA A 128 8.77 0.05 -16.65
C ALA A 128 9.99 -0.72 -17.12
N ARG A 129 10.12 -1.98 -16.74
CA ARG A 129 11.23 -2.84 -17.17
C ARG A 129 11.22 -3.05 -18.69
N VAL A 130 10.04 -3.28 -19.28
CA VAL A 130 9.89 -3.52 -20.72
C VAL A 130 10.23 -2.29 -21.54
N VAL A 131 9.79 -1.11 -21.14
CA VAL A 131 10.10 0.14 -21.82
C VAL A 131 11.50 0.70 -21.49
N GLY A 132 12.28 -0.01 -20.64
CA GLY A 132 13.67 0.32 -20.33
C GLY A 132 13.86 1.36 -19.23
N LEU A 133 12.86 1.64 -18.39
CA LEU A 133 12.95 2.62 -17.32
C LEU A 133 13.60 2.09 -16.02
N GLY A 134 13.64 0.75 -15.84
CA GLY A 134 14.22 0.11 -14.67
C GLY A 134 13.35 0.26 -13.40
N TYR A 135 13.96 0.04 -12.23
CA TYR A 135 13.28 0.00 -10.91
C TYR A 135 13.65 1.23 -10.06
N PRO A 136 12.74 1.76 -9.19
CA PRO A 136 11.32 1.44 -9.10
C PRO A 136 10.55 1.95 -10.33
N GLY A 137 9.57 1.15 -10.80
CA GLY A 137 8.87 1.42 -12.06
C GLY A 137 7.78 2.48 -11.93
N GLY A 138 6.96 2.41 -10.89
CA GLY A 138 5.80 3.28 -10.73
C GLY A 138 6.09 4.76 -10.95
N PRO A 139 7.02 5.39 -10.19
CA PRO A 139 7.33 6.82 -10.36
C PRO A 139 7.91 7.18 -11.73
N LYS A 140 8.61 6.25 -12.37
CA LYS A 140 9.22 6.47 -13.69
C LYS A 140 8.20 6.39 -14.82
N VAL A 141 7.26 5.46 -14.71
CA VAL A 141 6.11 5.35 -15.64
C VAL A 141 5.24 6.60 -15.51
N ASP A 142 4.86 7.00 -14.29
CA ASP A 142 4.07 8.20 -14.01
C ASP A 142 4.74 9.45 -14.64
N LYS A 143 6.04 9.63 -14.43
CA LYS A 143 6.78 10.76 -15.01
C LYS A 143 6.78 10.74 -16.53
N LEU A 144 7.03 9.58 -17.16
CA LEU A 144 7.08 9.48 -18.62
C LEU A 144 5.68 9.61 -19.25
N ALA A 145 4.65 9.10 -18.58
CA ALA A 145 3.27 9.19 -19.02
C ALA A 145 2.78 10.65 -19.17
N GLN A 146 3.28 11.57 -18.34
CA GLN A 146 2.96 12.99 -18.43
C GLN A 146 3.42 13.66 -19.73
N GLU A 147 4.36 13.05 -20.45
CA GLU A 147 4.87 13.51 -21.73
C GLU A 147 4.15 12.85 -22.93
N GLY A 148 3.26 11.89 -22.66
CA GLY A 148 2.58 11.08 -23.67
C GLY A 148 1.10 11.42 -23.86
N GLN A 149 0.50 10.72 -24.82
CA GLN A 149 -0.94 10.80 -25.12
C GLN A 149 -1.60 9.44 -24.89
N GLU A 150 -2.84 9.45 -24.42
CA GLU A 150 -3.67 8.27 -24.14
C GLU A 150 -4.32 7.72 -25.42
N ASN A 151 -3.51 7.41 -26.45
CA ASN A 151 -3.96 7.09 -27.80
C ASN A 151 -3.77 5.62 -28.20
N ILE A 152 -3.27 4.77 -27.29
CA ILE A 152 -3.07 3.35 -27.52
C ILE A 152 -4.17 2.56 -26.81
N GLU A 153 -4.98 1.85 -27.60
CA GLU A 153 -6.03 1.00 -27.06
C GLU A 153 -5.44 -0.24 -26.37
N LEU A 154 -5.79 -0.43 -25.10
CA LEU A 154 -5.35 -1.54 -24.27
C LEU A 154 -6.58 -2.31 -23.74
N PRO A 155 -6.51 -3.65 -23.65
CA PRO A 155 -7.64 -4.44 -23.18
C PRO A 155 -7.92 -4.19 -21.70
N ARG A 156 -9.20 -4.27 -21.32
CA ARG A 156 -9.64 -4.32 -19.93
C ARG A 156 -10.12 -5.73 -19.61
N THR A 157 -9.83 -6.17 -18.40
CA THR A 157 -10.35 -7.45 -17.92
C THR A 157 -11.75 -7.22 -17.33
N HIS A 158 -12.74 -7.92 -17.88
CA HIS A 158 -14.08 -7.96 -17.31
C HIS A 158 -14.36 -9.36 -16.77
N PHE A 159 -14.85 -9.42 -15.54
CA PHE A 159 -15.29 -10.67 -14.94
C PHE A 159 -16.76 -10.93 -15.32
N SER A 160 -17.11 -12.20 -15.53
CA SER A 160 -18.51 -12.59 -15.83
C SER A 160 -19.42 -12.53 -14.60
N GLU A 161 -18.84 -12.49 -13.42
CA GLU A 161 -19.52 -12.41 -12.12
C GLU A 161 -19.52 -10.97 -11.57
N ASP A 162 -20.51 -10.65 -10.75
CA ASP A 162 -20.56 -9.36 -10.04
C ASP A 162 -19.56 -9.33 -8.89
N THR A 163 -18.34 -8.90 -9.20
CA THR A 163 -17.23 -8.84 -8.26
C THR A 163 -16.56 -7.46 -8.31
N LEU A 164 -15.88 -7.10 -7.20
CA LEU A 164 -15.00 -5.93 -7.12
C LEU A 164 -13.51 -6.32 -7.27
N ASP A 165 -13.23 -7.54 -7.70
CA ASP A 165 -11.88 -8.01 -7.92
C ASP A 165 -11.23 -7.33 -9.12
N PHE A 166 -9.90 -7.37 -9.14
CA PHE A 166 -9.07 -6.82 -10.22
C PHE A 166 -8.29 -7.93 -10.93
N SER A 167 -7.82 -7.63 -12.15
CA SER A 167 -6.78 -8.37 -12.86
C SER A 167 -5.95 -7.41 -13.68
N PHE A 168 -4.64 -7.41 -13.45
CA PHE A 168 -3.69 -6.54 -14.16
C PHE A 168 -2.72 -7.33 -15.07
N SER A 169 -2.75 -8.67 -15.04
CA SER A 169 -1.87 -9.50 -15.88
C SER A 169 -2.19 -9.36 -17.36
N GLY A 170 -3.44 -9.17 -17.74
CA GLY A 170 -3.88 -9.00 -19.13
C GLY A 170 -3.31 -7.72 -19.75
N ILE A 171 -3.49 -6.58 -19.09
CA ILE A 171 -2.99 -5.29 -19.57
C ILE A 171 -1.46 -5.25 -19.62
N LYS A 172 -0.77 -5.77 -18.60
CA LYS A 172 0.69 -5.92 -18.62
C LYS A 172 1.15 -6.70 -19.86
N THR A 173 0.54 -7.83 -20.14
CA THR A 173 0.88 -8.69 -21.29
C THR A 173 0.62 -7.97 -22.61
N ALA A 174 -0.47 -7.22 -22.73
CA ALA A 174 -0.75 -6.41 -23.90
C ALA A 174 0.33 -5.35 -24.15
N VAL A 175 0.74 -4.61 -23.13
CA VAL A 175 1.81 -3.61 -23.23
C VAL A 175 3.12 -4.24 -23.70
N ILE A 176 3.51 -5.39 -23.14
CA ILE A 176 4.70 -6.14 -23.52
C ILE A 176 4.64 -6.54 -24.99
N ASN A 177 3.50 -7.09 -25.42
CA ASN A 177 3.31 -7.56 -26.80
C ASN A 177 3.33 -6.39 -27.80
N ILE A 178 2.69 -5.27 -27.48
CA ILE A 178 2.69 -4.06 -28.31
C ILE A 178 4.12 -3.54 -28.47
N HIS A 179 4.86 -3.38 -27.39
CA HIS A 179 6.25 -2.91 -27.42
C HIS A 179 7.16 -3.84 -28.24
N HIS A 180 6.99 -5.17 -28.14
CA HIS A 180 7.78 -6.12 -28.92
C HIS A 180 7.43 -6.10 -30.41
N LYS A 181 6.15 -5.91 -30.76
CA LYS A 181 5.69 -5.85 -32.16
C LYS A 181 6.05 -4.53 -32.83
N THR A 182 6.13 -3.46 -32.07
CA THR A 182 6.40 -2.10 -32.56
C THR A 182 7.52 -1.48 -31.71
N PRO A 183 8.79 -1.84 -31.96
CA PRO A 183 9.93 -1.36 -31.15
C PRO A 183 10.07 0.16 -31.11
N ASP A 184 9.65 0.86 -32.19
CA ASP A 184 9.72 2.33 -32.32
C ASP A 184 8.48 3.03 -31.77
N ILE A 185 7.59 2.33 -31.06
CA ILE A 185 6.42 2.92 -30.44
C ILE A 185 6.82 4.04 -29.47
N ASN A 186 6.05 5.13 -29.45
CA ASN A 186 6.25 6.18 -28.46
C ASN A 186 6.03 5.61 -27.04
N LYS A 187 7.09 5.50 -26.28
CA LYS A 187 7.05 4.94 -24.92
C LYS A 187 6.26 5.80 -23.96
N ALA A 188 6.23 7.11 -24.17
CA ALA A 188 5.42 8.02 -23.34
C ALA A 188 3.93 7.76 -23.56
N ASP A 189 3.50 7.61 -24.82
CA ASP A 189 2.10 7.29 -25.14
C ASP A 189 1.69 5.92 -24.60
N LEU A 190 2.59 4.94 -24.68
CA LEU A 190 2.34 3.61 -24.13
C LEU A 190 2.20 3.64 -22.60
N CYS A 191 3.02 4.42 -21.90
CA CYS A 191 2.92 4.63 -20.45
C CYS A 191 1.63 5.38 -20.08
N ALA A 192 1.27 6.45 -20.81
CA ALA A 192 0.06 7.22 -20.57
C ALA A 192 -1.20 6.36 -20.78
N SER A 193 -1.25 5.59 -21.86
CA SER A 193 -2.37 4.68 -22.15
C SER A 193 -2.49 3.55 -21.13
N PHE A 194 -1.35 3.01 -20.65
CA PHE A 194 -1.32 2.03 -19.59
C PHE A 194 -1.86 2.61 -18.26
N GLU A 195 -1.37 3.77 -17.86
CA GLU A 195 -1.75 4.43 -16.62
C GLU A 195 -3.24 4.78 -16.61
N LYS A 196 -3.75 5.30 -17.73
CA LYS A 196 -5.19 5.52 -17.92
C LYS A 196 -6.01 4.24 -17.74
N ASN A 197 -5.66 3.18 -18.45
CA ASN A 197 -6.41 1.92 -18.43
C ASN A 197 -6.47 1.31 -17.01
N VAL A 198 -5.35 1.33 -16.29
CA VAL A 198 -5.26 0.87 -14.91
C VAL A 198 -6.12 1.73 -13.98
N THR A 199 -6.06 3.06 -14.16
CA THR A 199 -6.85 4.00 -13.35
C THR A 199 -8.33 3.85 -13.62
N ASP A 200 -8.74 3.74 -14.88
CA ASP A 200 -10.15 3.51 -15.24
C ASP A 200 -10.69 2.20 -14.62
N THR A 201 -9.87 1.13 -14.59
CA THR A 201 -10.23 -0.14 -13.95
C THR A 201 -10.41 0.03 -12.43
N LEU A 202 -9.55 0.82 -11.78
CA LEU A 202 -9.71 1.14 -10.36
C LEU A 202 -10.99 1.92 -10.10
N MET A 203 -11.24 2.98 -10.87
CA MET A 203 -12.39 3.87 -10.70
C MET A 203 -13.71 3.12 -10.86
N GLU A 204 -13.82 2.28 -11.89
CA GLU A 204 -15.02 1.44 -12.11
C GLU A 204 -15.38 0.59 -10.88
N ASN A 205 -14.40 -0.06 -10.26
CA ASN A 205 -14.64 -0.90 -9.10
C ASN A 205 -14.87 -0.08 -7.81
N VAL A 206 -14.26 1.10 -7.71
CA VAL A 206 -14.49 2.03 -6.60
C VAL A 206 -15.92 2.58 -6.64
N GLU A 207 -16.41 2.98 -7.80
CA GLU A 207 -17.80 3.43 -7.99
C GLU A 207 -18.79 2.34 -7.61
N LYS A 208 -18.58 1.10 -8.06
CA LYS A 208 -19.36 -0.06 -7.65
C LYS A 208 -19.31 -0.30 -6.12
N ALA A 209 -18.14 -0.11 -5.50
CA ALA A 209 -18.00 -0.26 -4.05
C ALA A 209 -18.78 0.83 -3.28
N ILE A 210 -18.75 2.08 -3.75
CA ILE A 210 -19.57 3.18 -3.21
C ILE A 210 -21.05 2.84 -3.33
N GLU A 211 -21.47 2.38 -4.52
CA GLU A 211 -22.86 2.03 -4.76
C GLU A 211 -23.35 0.90 -3.84
N LYS A 212 -22.56 -0.16 -3.67
CA LYS A 212 -22.89 -1.31 -2.82
C LYS A 212 -22.91 -0.96 -1.33
N THR A 213 -21.95 -0.17 -0.86
CA THR A 213 -21.80 0.13 0.57
C THR A 213 -22.55 1.38 1.02
N LYS A 214 -22.88 2.28 0.08
CA LYS A 214 -23.41 3.63 0.36
C LYS A 214 -22.48 4.50 1.21
N ILE A 215 -21.19 4.18 1.23
CA ILE A 215 -20.15 4.95 1.92
C ILE A 215 -19.61 5.99 0.94
N ASN A 216 -19.69 7.26 1.31
CA ASN A 216 -19.21 8.40 0.53
C ASN A 216 -17.85 8.94 0.97
N LYS A 217 -17.08 8.16 1.72
CA LYS A 217 -15.76 8.52 2.23
C LYS A 217 -14.73 7.51 1.74
N ILE A 218 -13.72 7.98 1.03
CA ILE A 218 -12.68 7.15 0.41
C ILE A 218 -11.31 7.59 0.87
N THR A 219 -10.44 6.61 1.10
CA THR A 219 -9.01 6.83 1.36
C THR A 219 -8.17 6.05 0.36
N LEU A 220 -7.00 6.59 -0.01
CA LEU A 220 -5.96 5.87 -0.73
C LEU A 220 -4.88 5.38 0.24
N ALA A 221 -4.26 4.24 -0.05
CA ALA A 221 -3.17 3.69 0.74
C ALA A 221 -2.17 2.90 -0.11
N GLY A 222 -0.94 2.76 0.39
CA GLY A 222 0.14 2.04 -0.27
C GLY A 222 0.93 2.89 -1.26
N GLY A 223 2.10 2.38 -1.70
CA GLY A 223 3.07 3.15 -2.50
C GLY A 223 2.53 3.71 -3.81
N VAL A 224 1.61 2.99 -4.48
CA VAL A 224 1.02 3.45 -5.74
C VAL A 224 0.02 4.61 -5.53
N SER A 225 -0.46 4.84 -4.31
CA SER A 225 -1.27 6.02 -3.99
C SER A 225 -0.52 7.37 -4.14
N ALA A 226 0.79 7.32 -4.38
CA ALA A 226 1.59 8.50 -4.73
C ALA A 226 1.53 8.86 -6.22
N ASN A 227 1.01 7.97 -7.08
CA ASN A 227 0.90 8.20 -8.52
C ASN A 227 0.02 9.42 -8.82
N SER A 228 0.52 10.33 -9.66
CA SER A 228 -0.11 11.63 -9.89
C SER A 228 -1.43 11.51 -10.68
N TYR A 229 -1.49 10.62 -11.66
CA TYR A 229 -2.67 10.40 -12.48
C TYR A 229 -3.82 9.77 -11.67
N ILE A 230 -3.51 8.75 -10.87
CA ILE A 230 -4.48 8.11 -9.96
C ILE A 230 -5.01 9.14 -8.97
N ARG A 231 -4.13 9.92 -8.32
CA ARG A 231 -4.58 10.97 -7.37
C ARG A 231 -5.50 11.98 -8.03
N LYS A 232 -5.20 12.39 -9.26
CA LYS A 232 -6.05 13.32 -10.02
C LYS A 232 -7.43 12.71 -10.30
N ALA A 233 -7.49 11.46 -10.73
CA ALA A 233 -8.76 10.77 -10.98
C ALA A 233 -9.61 10.66 -9.70
N PHE A 234 -9.01 10.29 -8.56
CA PHE A 234 -9.74 10.23 -7.30
C PHE A 234 -10.21 11.62 -6.80
N ALA A 235 -9.44 12.67 -7.04
CA ALA A 235 -9.85 14.03 -6.68
C ALA A 235 -11.12 14.49 -7.45
N GLU A 236 -11.36 13.98 -8.66
CA GLU A 236 -12.58 14.29 -9.41
C GLU A 236 -13.86 13.79 -8.71
N LEU A 237 -13.79 12.72 -7.90
CA LEU A 237 -14.91 12.22 -7.11
C LEU A 237 -15.46 13.23 -6.10
N GLU A 238 -14.63 14.21 -5.69
CA GLU A 238 -15.09 15.27 -4.79
C GLU A 238 -16.19 16.13 -5.43
N LYS A 239 -16.20 16.24 -6.77
CA LYS A 239 -17.26 16.95 -7.51
C LYS A 239 -18.61 16.22 -7.45
N GLU A 240 -18.58 14.94 -7.13
CA GLU A 240 -19.75 14.07 -6.97
C GLU A 240 -20.21 13.95 -5.50
N GLY A 241 -19.58 14.72 -4.61
CA GLY A 241 -19.92 14.74 -3.18
C GLY A 241 -19.27 13.62 -2.36
N ILE A 242 -18.23 12.96 -2.90
CA ILE A 242 -17.44 11.95 -2.19
C ILE A 242 -16.30 12.65 -1.44
N GLU A 243 -16.13 12.33 -0.17
CA GLU A 243 -14.98 12.79 0.61
C GLU A 243 -13.75 11.95 0.29
N VAL A 244 -12.70 12.56 -0.28
CA VAL A 244 -11.47 11.85 -0.68
C VAL A 244 -10.31 12.24 0.22
N TYR A 245 -9.63 11.24 0.79
CA TYR A 245 -8.47 11.39 1.66
C TYR A 245 -7.27 10.67 1.06
N MET A 246 -6.21 11.42 0.77
CA MET A 246 -4.98 10.91 0.18
C MET A 246 -3.81 11.21 1.11
N PRO A 247 -3.07 10.20 1.59
CA PRO A 247 -2.01 10.44 2.55
C PRO A 247 -0.92 11.36 1.96
N ASP A 248 -0.18 12.04 2.85
CA ASP A 248 1.02 12.77 2.44
C ASP A 248 1.95 11.84 1.65
N LEU A 249 2.60 12.34 0.60
CA LEU A 249 3.46 11.53 -0.28
C LEU A 249 4.53 10.75 0.49
N LYS A 250 5.10 11.35 1.55
CA LYS A 250 6.09 10.71 2.43
C LYS A 250 5.55 9.52 3.24
N LEU A 251 4.22 9.40 3.36
CA LEU A 251 3.53 8.33 4.09
C LEU A 251 2.93 7.26 3.18
N CYS A 252 2.99 7.43 1.86
CA CYS A 252 2.47 6.44 0.90
C CYS A 252 3.30 5.16 0.90
N THR A 253 4.63 5.27 0.98
CA THR A 253 5.55 4.13 1.03
C THR A 253 5.72 3.59 2.45
N ASP A 254 6.36 2.42 2.57
CA ASP A 254 6.65 1.78 3.86
C ASP A 254 7.38 2.73 4.81
N ASN A 255 6.85 2.89 6.01
CA ASN A 255 7.44 3.71 7.05
C ASN A 255 7.03 3.23 8.44
N ALA A 256 7.83 3.55 9.46
CA ALA A 256 7.53 3.13 10.83
C ALA A 256 6.33 3.87 11.44
N ALA A 257 6.09 5.13 11.02
CA ALA A 257 4.98 5.93 11.58
C ALA A 257 3.61 5.32 11.26
N MET A 258 3.42 4.74 10.06
CA MET A 258 2.19 4.05 9.70
C MET A 258 1.93 2.83 10.60
N ILE A 259 2.99 2.08 10.95
CA ILE A 259 2.88 0.92 11.84
C ILE A 259 2.59 1.37 13.28
N ALA A 260 3.26 2.43 13.75
CA ALA A 260 2.96 3.01 15.05
C ALA A 260 1.53 3.53 15.16
N SER A 261 1.00 4.16 14.09
CA SER A 261 -0.39 4.62 14.03
C SER A 261 -1.39 3.46 14.14
N ALA A 262 -1.17 2.37 13.39
CA ALA A 262 -2.01 1.17 13.48
C ALA A 262 -1.89 0.51 14.86
N GLY A 263 -0.65 0.41 15.37
CA GLY A 263 -0.36 -0.13 16.69
C GLY A 263 -1.03 0.63 17.82
N TYR A 264 -1.11 1.96 17.71
CA TYR A 264 -1.84 2.79 18.67
C TYR A 264 -3.32 2.39 18.75
N TYR A 265 -4.02 2.24 17.63
CA TYR A 265 -5.41 1.83 17.63
C TYR A 265 -5.61 0.39 18.14
N ASN A 266 -4.71 -0.53 17.80
CA ASN A 266 -4.71 -1.87 18.37
C ASN A 266 -4.52 -1.83 19.90
N PHE A 267 -3.56 -1.05 20.38
CA PHE A 267 -3.26 -0.90 21.81
C PHE A 267 -4.45 -0.37 22.60
N ILE A 268 -5.04 0.74 22.18
CA ILE A 268 -6.18 1.34 22.90
C ILE A 268 -7.46 0.50 22.81
N SER A 269 -7.57 -0.41 21.81
CA SER A 269 -8.65 -1.41 21.75
C SER A 269 -8.40 -2.62 22.65
N GLY A 270 -7.27 -2.66 23.37
CA GLY A 270 -6.89 -3.76 24.25
C GLY A 270 -6.24 -4.96 23.56
N LYS A 271 -5.90 -4.87 22.27
CA LYS A 271 -5.15 -5.92 21.56
C LYS A 271 -3.69 -5.87 21.99
N MET A 272 -3.24 -6.90 22.66
CA MET A 272 -1.84 -7.08 23.07
C MET A 272 -1.43 -8.52 22.78
N ASP A 273 -0.19 -8.68 22.34
CA ASP A 273 0.39 -9.97 22.01
C ASP A 273 1.40 -10.44 23.06
N LYS A 274 1.59 -11.75 23.11
CA LYS A 274 2.62 -12.37 23.94
C LYS A 274 3.94 -12.50 23.16
N LEU A 275 4.99 -12.85 23.88
CA LEU A 275 6.32 -13.05 23.26
C LEU A 275 6.41 -14.30 22.36
N ASP A 276 5.37 -15.12 22.28
CA ASP A 276 5.24 -16.24 21.34
C ASP A 276 4.71 -15.81 19.95
N LEU A 277 4.26 -14.53 19.78
CA LEU A 277 3.87 -13.99 18.47
C LEU A 277 4.91 -14.33 17.40
N ASN A 278 4.50 -14.85 16.24
CA ASN A 278 5.42 -15.21 15.17
C ASN A 278 5.12 -14.48 13.88
N ALA A 279 6.12 -14.44 12.99
CA ALA A 279 5.96 -13.84 11.66
C ALA A 279 5.03 -14.70 10.79
N ILE A 280 4.08 -14.04 10.10
CA ILE A 280 3.12 -14.68 9.19
C ILE A 280 3.25 -14.02 7.81
N PRO A 281 4.06 -14.60 6.89
CA PRO A 281 4.36 -13.99 5.59
C PRO A 281 3.14 -13.69 4.72
N ASN A 282 2.11 -14.54 4.82
CA ASN A 282 0.87 -14.43 4.04
C ASN A 282 -0.32 -14.02 4.91
N LEU A 283 -0.08 -13.20 5.94
CA LEU A 283 -1.12 -12.72 6.84
C LEU A 283 -2.20 -11.99 6.04
N LYS A 284 -3.45 -12.37 6.25
CA LYS A 284 -4.60 -11.65 5.69
C LYS A 284 -5.00 -10.51 6.62
N LEU A 285 -5.64 -9.51 6.04
CA LEU A 285 -6.25 -8.42 6.78
C LEU A 285 -7.48 -8.93 7.54
#